data_d01eb84f0bdc03b6231fdb0ba5347003
#
_entry.id   d01eb84f0bdc03b6231fdb0ba5347003
#
_cell.length_a   1.000
_cell.length_b   1.000
_cell.length_c   1.000
_cell.angle_alpha   90.00
_cell.angle_beta   90.00
_cell.angle_gamma   90.00
#
_symmetry.space_group_name_H-M   'P 1'
#
loop_
_entity.id
_entity.type
_entity.pdbx_description
1 polymer ?
#
loop_
_entity_poly.entity_id
_entity_poly.type
_entity_poly.pdbx_seq_one_letter_code
_entity_poly.pdbx_strand_id
1 'polypeptide(L)'
;MENSDADHGQAAREADARRRLMEAGAASLPRAPWLHGGRPPSAADLIDFALWRAGNDDVDESVVMAALTLLPAARAEVDQAEAALMFTARARGLSWPRISRAMGLASAQAAQQRFGRVTGRVENRRGEA
;
A
#
# COMPACT_ATOMS: atom_id res chain seq x y z
N MET A 1 25.02 -2.04 2.93
CA MET A 1 25.19 -0.69 3.43
C MET A 1 24.51 0.37 2.57
N GLU A 2 24.68 0.31 1.25
CA GLU A 2 24.03 1.26 0.33
C GLU A 2 22.50 1.18 0.36
N ASN A 3 21.94 -0.01 0.54
CA ASN A 3 20.48 -0.20 0.61
C ASN A 3 19.86 0.45 1.85
N SER A 4 20.57 0.45 2.99
CA SER A 4 20.06 1.03 4.23
C SER A 4 19.88 2.54 4.12
N ASP A 5 20.84 3.25 3.53
CA ASP A 5 20.76 4.69 3.34
C ASP A 5 19.66 5.07 2.33
N ALA A 6 19.51 4.27 1.26
CA ALA A 6 18.45 4.46 0.29
C ALA A 6 17.07 4.25 0.92
N ASP A 7 16.94 3.26 1.79
CA ASP A 7 15.69 2.95 2.48
C ASP A 7 15.31 4.03 3.49
N HIS A 8 16.29 4.55 4.24
CA HIS A 8 16.07 5.69 5.15
C HIS A 8 15.67 6.94 4.38
N GLY A 9 16.31 7.20 3.24
CA GLY A 9 15.96 8.31 2.37
C GLY A 9 14.55 8.17 1.82
N GLN A 10 14.15 6.96 1.43
CA GLN A 10 12.80 6.68 0.94
C GLN A 10 11.76 6.89 2.04
N ALA A 11 12.01 6.39 3.25
CA ALA A 11 11.11 6.57 4.38
C ALA A 11 10.92 8.06 4.72
N ALA A 12 11.99 8.84 4.68
CA ALA A 12 11.92 10.29 4.91
C ALA A 12 11.10 10.99 3.83
N ARG A 13 11.30 10.61 2.57
CA ARG A 13 10.53 11.17 1.44
C ARG A 13 9.04 10.84 1.56
N GLU A 14 8.71 9.62 1.98
CA GLU A 14 7.31 9.20 2.18
C GLU A 14 6.67 9.97 3.33
N ALA A 15 7.38 10.18 4.43
CA ALA A 15 6.89 10.97 5.56
C ALA A 15 6.61 12.42 5.15
N ASP A 16 7.51 13.02 4.37
CA ASP A 16 7.33 14.39 3.85
C ASP A 16 6.13 14.46 2.90
N ALA A 17 5.97 13.47 2.02
CA ALA A 17 4.86 13.39 1.09
C ALA A 17 3.52 13.29 1.82
N ARG A 18 3.43 12.44 2.85
CA ARG A 18 2.24 12.31 3.68
C ARG A 18 1.89 13.64 4.35
N ARG A 19 2.87 14.28 4.95
CA ARG A 19 2.67 15.59 5.61
C ARG A 19 2.15 16.62 4.60
N ARG A 20 2.73 16.67 3.40
CA ARG A 20 2.30 17.61 2.37
C ARG A 20 0.84 17.40 1.97
N LEU A 21 0.41 16.15 1.84
CA LEU A 21 -0.98 15.83 1.49
C LEU A 21 -1.94 16.11 2.64
N MET A 22 -1.54 15.87 3.88
CA MET A 22 -2.34 16.23 5.06
C MET A 22 -2.55 17.74 5.12
N GLU A 23 -1.52 18.54 4.86
CA GLU A 23 -1.60 20.00 4.81
C GLU A 23 -2.49 20.49 3.65
N ALA A 24 -2.51 19.76 2.53
CA ALA A 24 -3.34 20.10 1.38
C ALA A 24 -4.83 19.81 1.59
N GLY A 25 -5.21 19.16 2.70
CA GLY A 25 -6.60 18.90 3.04
C GLY A 25 -6.94 17.46 3.37
N ALA A 26 -6.02 16.52 3.22
CA ALA A 26 -6.30 15.11 3.51
C ALA A 26 -6.62 14.87 4.99
N ALA A 27 -6.20 15.77 5.89
CA ALA A 27 -6.54 15.71 7.32
C ALA A 27 -8.04 15.77 7.57
N SER A 28 -8.82 16.35 6.64
CA SER A 28 -10.27 16.50 6.74
C SER A 28 -11.04 15.30 6.16
N LEU A 29 -10.36 14.30 5.60
CA LEU A 29 -11.04 13.13 5.03
C LEU A 29 -11.75 12.34 6.12
N PRO A 30 -12.97 11.83 5.85
CA PRO A 30 -13.66 10.94 6.77
C PRO A 30 -12.84 9.69 7.04
N ARG A 31 -12.83 9.22 8.28
CA ARG A 31 -12.13 7.99 8.63
C ARG A 31 -12.93 6.77 8.21
N ALA A 32 -12.24 5.80 7.61
CA ALA A 32 -12.85 4.52 7.30
C ALA A 32 -13.16 3.74 8.60
N PRO A 33 -14.30 3.00 8.65
CA PRO A 33 -14.69 2.29 9.89
C PRO A 33 -13.69 1.25 10.38
N TRP A 34 -12.85 0.73 9.50
CA TRP A 34 -11.83 -0.26 9.85
C TRP A 34 -10.54 0.35 10.40
N LEU A 35 -10.42 1.69 10.39
CA LEU A 35 -9.28 2.38 10.98
C LEU A 35 -9.56 2.64 12.46
N HIS A 36 -8.79 1.97 13.32
CA HIS A 36 -8.93 2.09 14.77
C HIS A 36 -8.00 3.18 15.31
N GLY A 37 -8.53 3.99 16.23
CA GLY A 37 -7.73 5.02 16.93
C GLY A 37 -7.29 6.14 16.00
N GLY A 38 -6.08 6.61 16.20
CA GLY A 38 -5.51 7.74 15.48
C GLY A 38 -4.77 7.40 14.20
N ARG A 39 -5.07 6.27 13.56
CA ARG A 39 -4.35 5.89 12.33
C ARG A 39 -4.59 6.90 11.22
N PRO A 40 -3.52 7.35 10.55
CA PRO A 40 -3.65 8.26 9.42
C PRO A 40 -4.23 7.55 8.20
N PRO A 41 -4.69 8.30 7.17
CA PRO A 41 -5.10 7.71 5.91
C PRO A 41 -4.00 6.85 5.30
N SER A 42 -4.41 5.81 4.55
CA SER A 42 -3.46 4.95 3.83
C SER A 42 -2.79 5.71 2.69
N ALA A 43 -1.70 5.16 2.16
CA ALA A 43 -1.05 5.74 0.97
C ALA A 43 -2.02 5.78 -0.21
N ALA A 44 -2.82 4.74 -0.40
CA ALA A 44 -3.83 4.70 -1.46
C ALA A 44 -4.86 5.81 -1.29
N ASP A 45 -5.36 6.04 -0.07
CA ASP A 45 -6.31 7.12 0.21
C ASP A 45 -5.72 8.50 -0.11
N LEU A 46 -4.46 8.71 0.24
CA LEU A 46 -3.78 9.97 -0.03
C LEU A 46 -3.56 10.20 -1.52
N ILE A 47 -3.27 9.15 -2.29
CA ILE A 47 -3.15 9.22 -3.74
C ILE A 47 -4.50 9.56 -4.36
N ASP A 48 -5.58 8.92 -3.93
CA ASP A 48 -6.94 9.21 -4.41
C ASP A 48 -7.34 10.64 -4.09
N PHE A 49 -7.00 11.13 -2.90
CA PHE A 49 -7.22 12.52 -2.53
C PHE A 49 -6.50 13.47 -3.48
N ALA A 50 -5.23 13.21 -3.79
CA ALA A 50 -4.46 14.07 -4.70
C ALA A 50 -5.06 14.09 -6.10
N LEU A 51 -5.50 12.95 -6.61
CA LEU A 51 -6.17 12.86 -7.91
C LEU A 51 -7.49 13.64 -7.93
N TRP A 52 -8.27 13.52 -6.87
CA TRP A 52 -9.53 14.25 -6.75
C TRP A 52 -9.30 15.77 -6.73
N ARG A 53 -8.33 16.22 -5.94
CA ARG A 53 -7.96 17.64 -5.88
C ARG A 53 -7.47 18.16 -7.23
N ALA A 54 -6.60 17.42 -7.90
CA ALA A 54 -6.06 17.80 -9.19
C ALA A 54 -7.14 17.88 -10.28
N GLY A 55 -8.19 17.06 -10.17
CA GLY A 55 -9.29 17.05 -11.12
C GLY A 55 -10.31 18.17 -10.91
N ASN A 56 -10.36 18.74 -9.71
CA ASN A 56 -11.39 19.75 -9.36
C ASN A 56 -10.83 21.16 -9.19
N ASP A 57 -9.57 21.28 -8.84
CA ASP A 57 -8.92 22.58 -8.59
C ASP A 57 -7.57 22.64 -9.29
N ASP A 58 -7.08 23.87 -9.50
CA ASP A 58 -5.71 24.08 -9.92
C ASP A 58 -4.82 23.91 -8.67
N VAL A 59 -4.22 22.74 -8.54
CA VAL A 59 -3.39 22.42 -7.37
C VAL A 59 -1.93 22.64 -7.65
N ASP A 60 -1.18 22.93 -6.60
CA ASP A 60 0.27 23.02 -6.63
C ASP A 60 0.87 21.68 -7.09
N GLU A 61 1.86 21.77 -7.95
CA GLU A 61 2.65 20.64 -8.45
C GLU A 61 3.13 19.73 -7.30
N SER A 62 3.44 20.31 -6.13
CA SER A 62 3.89 19.56 -4.96
C SER A 62 2.90 18.51 -4.49
N VAL A 63 1.59 18.73 -4.70
CA VAL A 63 0.55 17.75 -4.34
C VAL A 63 0.67 16.52 -5.25
N VAL A 64 0.84 16.73 -6.54
CA VAL A 64 1.01 15.63 -7.50
C VAL A 64 2.32 14.88 -7.23
N MET A 65 3.40 15.61 -6.98
CA MET A 65 4.70 14.99 -6.68
C MET A 65 4.67 14.19 -5.39
N ALA A 66 3.97 14.69 -4.37
CA ALA A 66 3.79 13.96 -3.11
C ALA A 66 3.05 12.63 -3.34
N ALA A 67 2.00 12.64 -4.16
CA ALA A 67 1.26 11.42 -4.48
C ALA A 67 2.13 10.41 -5.23
N LEU A 68 2.93 10.87 -6.19
CA LEU A 68 3.88 10.00 -6.89
C LEU A 68 4.88 9.36 -5.93
N THR A 69 5.35 10.11 -4.94
CA THR A 69 6.29 9.60 -3.92
C THR A 69 5.68 8.47 -3.10
N LEU A 70 4.36 8.45 -2.93
CA LEU A 70 3.67 7.43 -2.14
C LEU A 70 3.32 6.15 -2.91
N LEU A 71 3.57 6.09 -4.22
CA LEU A 71 3.23 4.90 -5.01
C LEU A 71 3.89 3.61 -4.48
N PRO A 72 5.20 3.59 -4.11
CA PRO A 72 5.77 2.38 -3.54
C PRO A 72 5.09 1.95 -2.24
N ALA A 73 4.71 2.91 -1.38
CA ALA A 73 3.99 2.61 -0.14
C ALA A 73 2.61 2.02 -0.43
N ALA A 74 1.90 2.54 -1.43
CA ALA A 74 0.60 2.00 -1.83
C ALA A 74 0.72 0.56 -2.34
N ARG A 75 1.74 0.28 -3.15
CA ARG A 75 2.00 -1.09 -3.61
C ARG A 75 2.31 -2.03 -2.44
N ALA A 76 3.06 -1.55 -1.44
CA ALA A 76 3.34 -2.33 -0.23
C ALA A 76 2.06 -2.63 0.56
N GLU A 77 1.12 -1.69 0.63
CA GLU A 77 -0.18 -1.91 1.27
C GLU A 77 -0.97 -3.02 0.56
N VAL A 78 -0.97 -3.03 -0.76
CA VAL A 78 -1.62 -4.08 -1.54
C VAL A 78 -0.94 -5.44 -1.32
N ASP A 79 0.38 -5.48 -1.31
CA ASP A 79 1.12 -6.72 -1.03
C ASP A 79 0.77 -7.29 0.35
N GLN A 80 0.68 -6.44 1.37
CA GLN A 80 0.29 -6.85 2.72
C GLN A 80 -1.14 -7.41 2.74
N ALA A 81 -2.06 -6.73 2.08
CA ALA A 81 -3.46 -7.17 1.98
C ALA A 81 -3.55 -8.51 1.25
N GLU A 82 -2.80 -8.68 0.16
CA GLU A 82 -2.77 -9.92 -0.61
C GLU A 82 -2.27 -11.08 0.23
N ALA A 83 -1.14 -10.91 0.93
CA ALA A 83 -0.59 -11.94 1.80
C ALA A 83 -1.58 -12.32 2.91
N ALA A 84 -2.20 -11.33 3.54
CA ALA A 84 -3.18 -11.56 4.61
C ALA A 84 -4.42 -12.28 4.08
N LEU A 85 -4.93 -11.91 2.90
CA LEU A 85 -6.10 -12.54 2.30
C LEU A 85 -5.82 -13.99 1.92
N MET A 86 -4.67 -14.27 1.31
CA MET A 86 -4.30 -15.63 0.93
C MET A 86 -4.11 -16.52 2.16
N PHE A 87 -3.45 -15.99 3.20
CA PHE A 87 -3.31 -16.68 4.48
C PHE A 87 -4.69 -16.99 5.09
N THR A 88 -5.57 -15.99 5.13
CA THR A 88 -6.92 -16.13 5.68
C THR A 88 -7.73 -17.15 4.89
N ALA A 89 -7.64 -17.11 3.57
CA ALA A 89 -8.33 -18.06 2.69
C ALA A 89 -7.89 -19.49 2.99
N ARG A 90 -6.59 -19.72 3.12
CA ARG A 90 -6.07 -21.05 3.46
C ARG A 90 -6.50 -21.50 4.86
N ALA A 91 -6.46 -20.58 5.83
CA ALA A 91 -6.89 -20.88 7.20
C ALA A 91 -8.38 -21.26 7.26
N ARG A 92 -9.19 -20.77 6.33
CA ARG A 92 -10.62 -21.12 6.22
C ARG A 92 -10.86 -22.36 5.37
N GLY A 93 -9.82 -23.05 4.92
CA GLY A 93 -9.93 -24.27 4.16
C GLY A 93 -10.12 -24.11 2.65
N LEU A 94 -9.96 -22.89 2.12
CA LEU A 94 -10.06 -22.69 0.68
C LEU A 94 -8.86 -23.32 -0.03
N SER A 95 -9.13 -24.06 -1.10
CA SER A 95 -8.09 -24.74 -1.87
C SER A 95 -7.32 -23.76 -2.75
N TRP A 96 -6.08 -24.12 -3.08
CA TRP A 96 -5.29 -23.34 -4.02
C TRP A 96 -5.96 -23.18 -5.39
N PRO A 97 -6.63 -24.20 -5.98
CA PRO A 97 -7.40 -23.99 -7.20
C PRO A 97 -8.49 -22.92 -7.07
N ARG A 98 -9.19 -22.88 -5.95
CA ARG A 98 -10.23 -21.86 -5.71
C ARG A 98 -9.61 -20.48 -5.58
N ILE A 99 -8.52 -20.37 -4.85
CA ILE A 99 -7.80 -19.10 -4.68
C ILE A 99 -7.27 -18.60 -6.03
N SER A 100 -6.65 -19.48 -6.82
CA SER A 100 -6.11 -19.11 -8.12
C SER A 100 -7.20 -18.61 -9.07
N ARG A 101 -8.37 -19.24 -9.07
CA ARG A 101 -9.50 -18.79 -9.88
C ARG A 101 -10.00 -17.41 -9.46
N ALA A 102 -10.11 -17.17 -8.15
CA ALA A 102 -10.55 -15.88 -7.64
C ALA A 102 -9.56 -14.76 -8.02
N MET A 103 -8.27 -15.07 -8.03
CA MET A 103 -7.22 -14.11 -8.36
C MET A 103 -6.95 -13.97 -9.87
N GLY A 104 -7.62 -14.77 -10.69
CA GLY A 104 -7.37 -14.77 -12.13
C GLY A 104 -6.04 -15.38 -12.54
N LEU A 105 -5.48 -16.27 -11.70
CA LEU A 105 -4.21 -16.94 -11.97
C LEU A 105 -4.44 -18.24 -12.77
N ALA A 106 -3.41 -18.64 -13.51
CA ALA A 106 -3.53 -19.77 -14.46
C ALA A 106 -3.64 -21.12 -13.76
N SER A 107 -3.09 -21.29 -12.54
CA SER A 107 -3.03 -22.58 -11.88
C SER A 107 -2.92 -22.43 -10.36
N ALA A 108 -3.21 -23.53 -9.65
CA ALA A 108 -2.97 -23.62 -8.20
C ALA A 108 -1.51 -23.37 -7.86
N GLN A 109 -0.58 -23.91 -8.66
CA GLN A 109 0.86 -23.72 -8.47
C GLN A 109 1.24 -22.24 -8.58
N ALA A 110 0.64 -21.51 -9.54
CA ALA A 110 0.87 -20.08 -9.69
C ALA A 110 0.43 -19.31 -8.43
N ALA A 111 -0.69 -19.69 -7.82
CA ALA A 111 -1.16 -19.09 -6.56
C ALA A 111 -0.17 -19.36 -5.42
N GLN A 112 0.33 -20.59 -5.28
CA GLN A 112 1.31 -20.95 -4.26
C GLN A 112 2.61 -20.15 -4.43
N GLN A 113 3.10 -20.03 -5.66
CA GLN A 113 4.31 -19.27 -5.96
C GLN A 113 4.11 -17.79 -5.65
N ARG A 114 2.95 -17.24 -6.01
CA ARG A 114 2.60 -15.86 -5.72
C ARG A 114 2.59 -15.60 -4.21
N PHE A 115 1.98 -16.49 -3.44
CA PHE A 115 1.95 -16.38 -1.99
C PHE A 115 3.35 -16.34 -1.38
N GLY A 116 4.24 -17.21 -1.84
CA GLY A 116 5.63 -17.21 -1.38
C GLY A 116 6.36 -15.92 -1.68
N ARG A 117 6.18 -15.37 -2.89
CA ARG A 117 6.81 -14.10 -3.29
C ARG A 117 6.29 -12.92 -2.49
N VAL A 118 4.98 -12.82 -2.33
CA VAL A 118 4.34 -11.71 -1.61
C VAL A 118 4.71 -11.75 -0.15
N THR A 119 4.66 -12.93 0.48
CA THR A 119 5.05 -13.12 1.87
C THR A 119 6.52 -12.74 2.08
N GLY A 120 7.40 -13.15 1.16
CA GLY A 120 8.81 -12.80 1.22
C GLY A 120 9.04 -11.30 1.15
N ARG A 121 8.32 -10.59 0.27
CA ARG A 121 8.42 -9.13 0.17
C ARG A 121 7.96 -8.43 1.46
N VAL A 122 6.86 -8.86 2.05
CA VAL A 122 6.35 -8.30 3.30
C VAL A 122 7.33 -8.53 4.45
N GLU A 123 7.88 -9.73 4.57
CA GLU A 123 8.86 -10.06 5.60
C GLU A 123 10.14 -9.23 5.44
N ASN A 124 10.62 -9.06 4.21
CA ASN A 124 11.81 -8.25 3.94
C ASN A 124 11.60 -6.80 4.39
N ARG A 125 10.44 -6.21 4.10
CA ARG A 125 10.12 -4.85 4.54
C ARG A 125 10.07 -4.73 6.06
N ARG A 126 9.55 -5.74 6.76
CA ARG A 126 9.51 -5.76 8.22
C ARG A 126 10.90 -5.90 8.83
N GLY A 127 11.77 -6.67 8.20
CA GLY A 127 13.14 -6.85 8.64
C GLY A 127 13.99 -5.59 8.47
N GLU A 128 13.61 -4.69 7.58
CA GLU A 128 14.29 -3.43 7.30
C GLU A 128 13.81 -2.28 8.19
N ALA A 129 12.74 -2.48 8.93
CA ALA A 129 12.13 -1.43 9.77
C ALA A 129 12.86 -1.30 11.13
#